data_eda1866542c0640bbb2dbe9bc9792d99
#
_entry.id   eda1866542c0640bbb2dbe9bc9792d99
#
_cell.length_a   1.000
_cell.length_b   1.000
_cell.length_c   1.000
_cell.angle_alpha   90.00
_cell.angle_beta   90.00
_cell.angle_gamma   90.00
#
_symmetry.space_group_name_H-M   'P 1'
#
loop_
_entity.id
_entity.type
_entity.pdbx_description
1 polymer ?
#
loop_
_entity_poly.entity_id
_entity_poly.type
_entity_poly.pdbx_seq_one_letter_code
_entity_poly.pdbx_strand_id
1 'polypeptide(L)'
;QHLCNSCGACVPKCPAGALSLRDGRVAWDPSKCVSCDTCIAVCPNRASPKVREMDAGQVMAEVEKNIPFIRGVTVSGGECMLYPQFLTEFCTLAKGRGLSCLLDSNGTAAFSDYPELMKVCDGVMLDVKSWSPEIFHSLTGGNNAVVKKNLRFLSSLGKLEEVRIVCLDGHVDAEDAIRGIAEMFGPETIHTRLVLIPFRPFGVKGKYASLSSPSPQRMQNLRELAVGAGFKSIRVK
;
A
#
# COMPACT_ATOMS: atom_id res chain seq x y z
N GLN A 1 -9.42 -2.84 -11.72
CA GLN A 1 -9.51 -3.12 -13.18
C GLN A 1 -8.25 -3.83 -13.73
N HIS A 2 -7.08 -3.75 -13.05
CA HIS A 2 -5.83 -4.38 -13.50
C HIS A 2 -5.91 -5.92 -13.75
N LEU A 3 -6.87 -6.60 -13.14
CA LEU A 3 -7.13 -8.03 -13.38
C LEU A 3 -8.08 -8.27 -14.57
N CYS A 4 -8.68 -7.22 -15.11
CA CYS A 4 -9.63 -7.33 -16.22
C CYS A 4 -8.86 -7.48 -17.53
N ASN A 5 -9.15 -8.56 -18.26
CA ASN A 5 -8.67 -8.79 -19.62
C ASN A 5 -9.68 -8.36 -20.70
N SER A 6 -10.72 -7.65 -20.29
CA SER A 6 -11.78 -7.13 -21.17
C SER A 6 -12.56 -8.19 -21.99
N CYS A 7 -12.62 -9.42 -21.50
CA CYS A 7 -13.33 -10.51 -22.19
C CYS A 7 -14.85 -10.30 -22.33
N GLY A 8 -15.44 -9.32 -21.64
CA GLY A 8 -16.87 -8.99 -21.73
C GLY A 8 -17.84 -9.95 -21.04
N ALA A 9 -17.38 -11.06 -20.44
CA ALA A 9 -18.24 -12.09 -19.84
C ALA A 9 -19.24 -11.57 -18.79
N CYS A 10 -18.90 -10.48 -18.11
CA CYS A 10 -19.75 -9.83 -17.10
C CYS A 10 -20.86 -8.95 -17.71
N VAL A 11 -20.72 -8.51 -18.95
CA VAL A 11 -21.67 -7.58 -19.60
C VAL A 11 -23.07 -8.19 -19.73
N PRO A 12 -23.26 -9.36 -20.39
CA PRO A 12 -24.58 -9.97 -20.52
C PRO A 12 -25.14 -10.52 -19.20
N LYS A 13 -24.32 -10.60 -18.15
CA LYS A 13 -24.73 -11.10 -16.84
C LYS A 13 -25.13 -10.00 -15.87
N CYS A 14 -25.01 -8.73 -16.27
CA CYS A 14 -25.42 -7.62 -15.43
C CYS A 14 -26.96 -7.48 -15.43
N PRO A 15 -27.66 -7.74 -14.30
CA PRO A 15 -29.13 -7.71 -14.29
C PRO A 15 -29.71 -6.30 -14.52
N ALA A 16 -28.92 -5.26 -14.22
CA ALA A 16 -29.32 -3.86 -14.38
C ALA A 16 -28.83 -3.22 -15.68
N GLY A 17 -28.14 -3.97 -16.57
CA GLY A 17 -27.58 -3.41 -17.80
C GLY A 17 -26.56 -2.30 -17.58
N ALA A 18 -25.91 -2.28 -16.42
CA ALA A 18 -24.94 -1.25 -16.02
C ALA A 18 -23.54 -1.46 -16.64
N LEU A 19 -23.34 -2.47 -17.48
CA LEU A 19 -22.06 -2.78 -18.11
C LEU A 19 -22.20 -2.79 -19.63
N SER A 20 -21.19 -2.28 -20.32
CA SER A 20 -21.08 -2.31 -21.77
C SER A 20 -19.63 -2.54 -22.19
N LEU A 21 -19.40 -3.00 -23.42
CA LEU A 21 -18.08 -2.97 -24.05
C LEU A 21 -17.97 -1.68 -24.86
N ARG A 22 -16.95 -0.86 -24.56
CA ARG A 22 -16.61 0.35 -25.32
C ARG A 22 -15.12 0.33 -25.59
N ASP A 23 -14.73 0.51 -26.82
CA ASP A 23 -13.34 0.54 -27.28
C ASP A 23 -12.49 -0.64 -26.74
N GLY A 24 -13.08 -1.85 -26.75
CA GLY A 24 -12.43 -3.05 -26.26
C GLY A 24 -12.26 -3.14 -24.74
N ARG A 25 -12.93 -2.26 -23.98
CA ARG A 25 -12.90 -2.26 -22.50
C ARG A 25 -14.31 -2.38 -21.93
N VAL A 26 -14.40 -3.00 -20.74
CA VAL A 26 -15.66 -3.04 -20.01
C VAL A 26 -15.86 -1.67 -19.34
N ALA A 27 -16.89 -0.97 -19.74
CA ALA A 27 -17.35 0.29 -19.15
C ALA A 27 -18.48 0.02 -18.14
N TRP A 28 -18.48 0.78 -17.05
CA TRP A 28 -19.47 0.71 -15.98
C TRP A 28 -20.23 2.03 -15.84
N ASP A 29 -21.56 1.90 -15.82
CA ASP A 29 -22.48 3.01 -15.58
C ASP A 29 -22.96 2.96 -14.10
N PRO A 30 -22.46 3.83 -13.21
CA PRO A 30 -22.84 3.84 -11.81
C PRO A 30 -24.33 4.18 -11.59
N SER A 31 -24.95 4.93 -12.51
CA SER A 31 -26.36 5.35 -12.37
C SER A 31 -27.33 4.17 -12.52
N LYS A 32 -26.95 3.15 -13.23
CA LYS A 32 -27.73 1.91 -13.42
C LYS A 32 -27.38 0.80 -12.46
N CYS A 33 -26.23 0.92 -11.77
CA CYS A 33 -25.68 -0.17 -10.95
C CYS A 33 -26.45 -0.35 -9.64
N VAL A 34 -26.99 -1.57 -9.43
CA VAL A 34 -27.68 -1.97 -8.19
C VAL A 34 -26.75 -2.66 -7.19
N SER A 35 -25.45 -2.59 -7.37
CA SER A 35 -24.41 -3.11 -6.47
C SER A 35 -24.54 -4.60 -6.08
N CYS A 36 -25.09 -5.43 -6.96
CA CYS A 36 -25.30 -6.87 -6.74
C CYS A 36 -24.05 -7.75 -6.83
N ASP A 37 -22.90 -7.21 -7.29
CA ASP A 37 -21.60 -7.86 -7.48
C ASP A 37 -21.58 -9.10 -8.40
N THR A 38 -22.66 -9.37 -9.14
CA THR A 38 -22.72 -10.46 -10.14
C THR A 38 -21.56 -10.37 -11.14
N CYS A 39 -21.15 -9.16 -11.53
CA CYS A 39 -20.03 -8.94 -12.45
C CYS A 39 -18.68 -9.45 -11.88
N ILE A 40 -18.49 -9.41 -10.58
CA ILE A 40 -17.29 -9.93 -9.91
C ILE A 40 -17.39 -11.45 -9.80
N ALA A 41 -18.57 -11.96 -9.42
CA ALA A 41 -18.82 -13.40 -9.23
C ALA A 41 -18.61 -14.20 -10.52
N VAL A 42 -19.08 -13.68 -11.66
CA VAL A 42 -18.97 -14.36 -12.97
C VAL A 42 -17.61 -14.15 -13.66
N CYS A 43 -16.75 -13.27 -13.12
CA CYS A 43 -15.46 -12.97 -13.72
C CYS A 43 -14.43 -14.05 -13.38
N PRO A 44 -13.82 -14.74 -14.36
CA PRO A 44 -12.81 -15.76 -14.09
C PRO A 44 -11.57 -15.18 -13.36
N ASN A 45 -11.31 -13.87 -13.56
CA ASN A 45 -10.22 -13.16 -12.91
C ASN A 45 -10.64 -12.45 -11.63
N ARG A 46 -11.91 -12.53 -11.22
CA ARG A 46 -12.49 -11.79 -10.09
C ARG A 46 -12.18 -10.27 -10.15
N ALA A 47 -12.14 -9.73 -11.38
CA ALA A 47 -11.91 -8.32 -11.61
C ALA A 47 -13.20 -7.53 -11.38
N SER A 48 -13.11 -6.39 -10.70
CA SER A 48 -14.21 -5.44 -10.61
C SER A 48 -14.19 -4.50 -11.82
N PRO A 49 -15.28 -4.36 -12.56
CA PRO A 49 -15.43 -3.33 -13.59
C PRO A 49 -15.82 -1.96 -12.99
N LYS A 50 -16.21 -1.91 -11.72
CA LYS A 50 -16.68 -0.70 -11.03
C LYS A 50 -15.49 0.23 -10.72
N VAL A 51 -15.03 0.95 -11.74
CA VAL A 51 -13.90 1.88 -11.67
C VAL A 51 -14.35 3.23 -12.20
N ARG A 52 -14.01 4.30 -11.49
CA ARG A 52 -14.12 5.67 -11.92
C ARG A 52 -12.73 6.25 -12.09
N GLU A 53 -12.46 6.91 -13.19
CA GLU A 53 -11.31 7.77 -13.33
C GLU A 53 -11.65 9.11 -12.68
N MET A 54 -10.78 9.57 -11.79
CA MET A 54 -10.99 10.79 -11.03
C MET A 54 -9.69 11.57 -10.94
N ASP A 55 -9.75 12.87 -11.11
CA ASP A 55 -8.66 13.77 -10.81
C ASP A 55 -8.57 14.07 -9.30
N ALA A 56 -7.53 14.79 -8.88
CA ALA A 56 -7.27 15.09 -7.48
C ALA A 56 -8.41 15.95 -6.85
N GLY A 57 -8.99 16.85 -7.62
CA GLY A 57 -10.11 17.68 -7.17
C GLY A 57 -11.37 16.85 -6.94
N GLN A 58 -11.69 15.93 -7.85
CA GLN A 58 -12.85 15.04 -7.73
C GLN A 58 -12.69 14.09 -6.52
N VAL A 59 -11.49 13.55 -6.30
CA VAL A 59 -11.22 12.73 -5.10
C VAL A 59 -11.34 13.57 -3.83
N MET A 60 -10.81 14.80 -3.84
CA MET A 60 -10.95 15.71 -2.70
C MET A 60 -12.42 16.03 -2.40
N ALA A 61 -13.27 16.25 -3.40
CA ALA A 61 -14.69 16.47 -3.20
C ALA A 61 -15.41 15.29 -2.51
N GLU A 62 -14.95 14.04 -2.74
CA GLU A 62 -15.45 12.88 -1.98
C GLU A 62 -14.91 12.86 -0.54
N VAL A 63 -13.66 13.25 -0.32
CA VAL A 63 -13.05 13.36 1.01
C VAL A 63 -13.75 14.43 1.85
N GLU A 64 -14.09 15.57 1.27
CA GLU A 64 -14.74 16.69 1.94
C GLU A 64 -16.04 16.31 2.63
N LYS A 65 -16.78 15.33 2.12
CA LYS A 65 -18.00 14.81 2.74
C LYS A 65 -17.76 14.19 4.13
N ASN A 66 -16.49 13.86 4.43
CA ASN A 66 -16.10 13.18 5.66
C ASN A 66 -15.26 14.06 6.60
N ILE A 67 -14.94 15.30 6.23
CA ILE A 67 -14.07 16.20 7.02
C ILE A 67 -14.48 16.28 8.51
N PRO A 68 -15.77 16.34 8.90
CA PRO A 68 -16.15 16.41 10.31
C PRO A 68 -15.69 15.19 11.15
N PHE A 69 -15.36 14.07 10.49
CA PHE A 69 -15.04 12.80 11.14
C PHE A 69 -13.59 12.35 10.98
N ILE A 70 -12.79 13.06 10.18
CA ILE A 70 -11.41 12.68 9.84
C ILE A 70 -10.42 13.80 10.18
N ARG A 71 -9.18 13.42 10.47
CA ARG A 71 -8.06 14.35 10.67
C ARG A 71 -7.05 14.30 9.53
N GLY A 72 -7.17 13.32 8.67
CA GLY A 72 -6.26 13.11 7.56
C GLY A 72 -6.67 11.94 6.69
N VAL A 73 -5.92 11.74 5.65
CA VAL A 73 -6.11 10.69 4.67
C VAL A 73 -4.82 9.90 4.47
N THR A 74 -4.98 8.65 4.08
CA THR A 74 -3.87 7.82 3.63
C THR A 74 -4.11 7.44 2.19
N VAL A 75 -3.13 7.70 1.33
CA VAL A 75 -3.18 7.27 -0.08
C VAL A 75 -2.41 5.97 -0.21
N SER A 76 -3.11 4.92 -0.61
CA SER A 76 -2.55 3.63 -0.93
C SER A 76 -2.96 3.21 -2.35
N GLY A 77 -3.14 1.92 -2.64
CA GLY A 77 -3.61 1.45 -3.92
C GLY A 77 -2.87 0.19 -4.34
N GLY A 78 -2.53 0.00 -5.62
CA GLY A 78 -1.49 -0.94 -6.02
C GLY A 78 -0.14 -0.43 -5.53
N GLU A 79 0.33 0.66 -6.14
CA GLU A 79 1.45 1.49 -5.67
C GLU A 79 1.12 2.95 -5.98
N CYS A 80 1.00 3.77 -4.94
CA CYS A 80 0.59 5.17 -5.09
C CYS A 80 1.63 6.00 -5.86
N MET A 81 2.92 5.70 -5.71
CA MET A 81 4.01 6.41 -6.37
C MET A 81 4.08 6.20 -7.89
N LEU A 82 3.19 5.42 -8.49
CA LEU A 82 3.01 5.39 -9.94
C LEU A 82 2.37 6.67 -10.48
N TYR A 83 1.78 7.51 -9.61
CA TYR A 83 1.06 8.73 -9.99
C TYR A 83 1.52 9.94 -9.14
N PRO A 84 2.82 10.31 -9.17
CA PRO A 84 3.38 11.32 -8.27
C PRO A 84 2.80 12.72 -8.48
N GLN A 85 2.40 13.07 -9.72
CA GLN A 85 1.73 14.35 -10.00
C GLN A 85 0.37 14.42 -9.31
N PHE A 86 -0.45 13.36 -9.47
CA PHE A 86 -1.73 13.26 -8.77
C PHE A 86 -1.55 13.35 -7.25
N LEU A 87 -0.54 12.66 -6.69
CA LEU A 87 -0.26 12.73 -5.26
C LEU A 87 0.10 14.15 -4.81
N THR A 88 0.92 14.86 -5.59
CA THR A 88 1.30 16.24 -5.27
C THR A 88 0.09 17.17 -5.26
N GLU A 89 -0.78 17.08 -6.26
CA GLU A 89 -2.02 17.85 -6.33
C GLU A 89 -2.97 17.50 -5.18
N PHE A 90 -3.19 16.22 -4.94
CA PHE A 90 -4.11 15.76 -3.90
C PHE A 90 -3.63 16.13 -2.50
N CYS A 91 -2.34 15.93 -2.17
CA CYS A 91 -1.77 16.33 -0.88
C CYS A 91 -1.84 17.84 -0.69
N THR A 92 -1.65 18.63 -1.75
CA THR A 92 -1.79 20.09 -1.70
C THR A 92 -3.21 20.48 -1.34
N LEU A 93 -4.22 19.87 -1.97
CA LEU A 93 -5.63 20.09 -1.67
C LEU A 93 -5.98 19.68 -0.24
N ALA A 94 -5.51 18.49 0.20
CA ALA A 94 -5.71 17.99 1.56
C ALA A 94 -5.15 18.96 2.62
N LYS A 95 -3.92 19.42 2.42
CA LYS A 95 -3.27 20.41 3.28
C LYS A 95 -4.05 21.72 3.35
N GLY A 96 -4.57 22.20 2.21
CA GLY A 96 -5.44 23.40 2.14
C GLY A 96 -6.76 23.23 2.91
N ARG A 97 -7.17 22.00 3.25
CA ARG A 97 -8.33 21.68 4.09
C ARG A 97 -7.97 21.36 5.54
N GLY A 98 -6.71 21.51 5.93
CA GLY A 98 -6.23 21.17 7.28
C GLY A 98 -6.16 19.67 7.54
N LEU A 99 -6.16 18.84 6.49
CA LEU A 99 -6.02 17.38 6.59
C LEU A 99 -4.57 16.97 6.42
N SER A 100 -4.09 16.05 7.26
CA SER A 100 -2.83 15.37 7.02
C SER A 100 -2.97 14.37 5.88
N CYS A 101 -1.88 14.18 5.11
CA CYS A 101 -1.84 13.23 4.00
C CYS A 101 -0.64 12.31 4.13
N LEU A 102 -0.89 11.02 4.38
CA LEU A 102 0.14 9.97 4.45
C LEU A 102 0.14 9.14 3.17
N LEU A 103 1.32 8.71 2.76
CA LEU A 103 1.50 7.81 1.62
C LEU A 103 1.82 6.40 2.12
N ASP A 104 1.15 5.40 1.57
CA ASP A 104 1.40 3.98 1.82
C ASP A 104 2.09 3.39 0.58
N SER A 105 3.39 3.12 0.66
CA SER A 105 4.22 2.80 -0.49
C SER A 105 5.11 1.58 -0.26
N ASN A 106 5.33 0.82 -1.34
CA ASN A 106 6.30 -0.25 -1.40
C ASN A 106 7.76 0.22 -1.52
N GLY A 107 7.97 1.54 -1.68
CA GLY A 107 9.28 2.18 -1.70
C GLY A 107 10.14 1.92 -2.93
N THR A 108 9.58 1.42 -4.02
CA THR A 108 10.36 1.13 -5.25
C THR A 108 10.64 2.39 -6.10
N ALA A 109 9.90 3.48 -5.90
CA ALA A 109 10.21 4.79 -6.46
C ALA A 109 11.12 5.57 -5.50
N ALA A 110 12.10 6.30 -6.03
CA ALA A 110 12.98 7.13 -5.19
C ALA A 110 12.24 8.42 -4.80
N PHE A 111 11.91 8.57 -3.52
CA PHE A 111 11.20 9.77 -3.03
C PHE A 111 12.01 11.05 -3.21
N SER A 112 13.35 10.96 -3.26
CA SER A 112 14.25 12.09 -3.55
C SER A 112 14.00 12.76 -4.89
N ASP A 113 13.41 12.04 -5.85
CA ASP A 113 13.14 12.54 -7.20
C ASP A 113 11.86 13.39 -7.25
N TYR A 114 11.11 13.46 -6.15
CA TYR A 114 9.81 14.14 -6.05
C TYR A 114 9.80 15.20 -4.93
N PRO A 115 10.65 16.23 -4.99
CA PRO A 115 10.79 17.22 -3.92
C PRO A 115 9.49 18.00 -3.66
N GLU A 116 8.67 18.25 -4.70
CA GLU A 116 7.40 18.96 -4.52
C GLU A 116 6.37 18.11 -3.75
N LEU A 117 6.32 16.81 -4.02
CA LEU A 117 5.51 15.88 -3.25
C LEU A 117 5.97 15.84 -1.78
N MET A 118 7.30 15.83 -1.56
CA MET A 118 7.87 15.83 -0.20
C MET A 118 7.56 17.10 0.58
N LYS A 119 7.29 18.22 -0.05
CA LYS A 119 6.85 19.47 0.63
C LYS A 119 5.42 19.40 1.14
N VAL A 120 4.55 18.67 0.46
CA VAL A 120 3.10 18.68 0.72
C VAL A 120 2.57 17.44 1.42
N CYS A 121 3.17 16.26 1.25
CA CYS A 121 2.80 15.07 2.04
C CYS A 121 3.33 15.20 3.48
N ASP A 122 2.61 14.65 4.45
CA ASP A 122 3.00 14.73 5.87
C ASP A 122 3.91 13.57 6.29
N GLY A 123 3.78 12.41 5.67
CA GLY A 123 4.64 11.27 5.96
C GLY A 123 4.40 10.09 5.04
N VAL A 124 5.28 9.11 5.16
CA VAL A 124 5.27 7.87 4.38
C VAL A 124 5.28 6.66 5.31
N MET A 125 4.36 5.75 5.11
CA MET A 125 4.38 4.41 5.66
C MET A 125 5.07 3.51 4.63
N LEU A 126 6.28 3.05 4.94
CA LEU A 126 7.16 2.37 3.99
C LEU A 126 7.19 0.87 4.23
N ASP A 127 6.82 0.10 3.22
CA ASP A 127 6.90 -1.36 3.26
C ASP A 127 8.34 -1.84 2.98
N VAL A 128 8.91 -2.60 3.90
CA VAL A 128 10.15 -3.36 3.70
C VAL A 128 9.80 -4.82 3.49
N LYS A 129 9.83 -5.27 2.23
CA LYS A 129 9.42 -6.64 1.87
C LYS A 129 10.47 -7.69 2.21
N SER A 130 11.76 -7.32 2.24
CA SER A 130 12.92 -8.13 2.65
C SER A 130 14.14 -7.25 2.78
N TRP A 131 15.08 -7.67 3.63
CA TRP A 131 16.38 -6.98 3.80
C TRP A 131 17.45 -7.55 2.83
N SER A 132 17.43 -8.87 2.58
CA SER A 132 18.29 -9.52 1.58
C SER A 132 17.84 -9.12 0.16
N PRO A 133 18.78 -8.68 -0.71
CA PRO A 133 18.47 -8.42 -2.11
C PRO A 133 17.93 -9.65 -2.85
N GLU A 134 18.45 -10.84 -2.53
CA GLU A 134 18.07 -12.09 -3.18
C GLU A 134 16.64 -12.49 -2.82
N ILE A 135 16.28 -12.41 -1.53
CA ILE A 135 14.92 -12.69 -1.05
C ILE A 135 13.96 -11.64 -1.60
N PHE A 136 14.34 -10.37 -1.58
CA PHE A 136 13.53 -9.29 -2.14
C PHE A 136 13.24 -9.53 -3.63
N HIS A 137 14.27 -9.90 -4.40
CA HIS A 137 14.10 -10.22 -5.82
C HIS A 137 13.19 -11.42 -6.03
N SER A 138 13.35 -12.48 -5.25
CA SER A 138 12.48 -13.67 -5.31
C SER A 138 11.01 -13.36 -5.01
N LEU A 139 10.75 -12.43 -4.10
CA LEU A 139 9.40 -12.02 -3.69
C LEU A 139 8.73 -11.07 -4.69
N THR A 140 9.49 -10.14 -5.24
CA THR A 140 8.94 -8.95 -5.94
C THR A 140 9.39 -8.83 -7.39
N GLY A 141 10.45 -9.54 -7.79
CA GLY A 141 11.15 -9.34 -9.07
C GLY A 141 12.00 -8.06 -9.14
N GLY A 142 12.02 -7.26 -8.06
CA GLY A 142 12.70 -5.96 -8.01
C GLY A 142 14.02 -5.98 -7.23
N ASN A 143 14.45 -4.77 -6.80
CA ASN A 143 15.65 -4.54 -6.01
C ASN A 143 15.33 -3.63 -4.82
N ASN A 144 15.86 -3.98 -3.64
CA ASN A 144 15.59 -3.24 -2.39
C ASN A 144 16.56 -2.07 -2.12
N ALA A 145 17.52 -1.80 -3.00
CA ALA A 145 18.47 -0.71 -2.80
C ALA A 145 17.78 0.66 -2.70
N VAL A 146 16.75 0.89 -3.53
CA VAL A 146 15.94 2.10 -3.49
C VAL A 146 15.15 2.19 -2.18
N VAL A 147 14.57 1.09 -1.72
CA VAL A 147 13.84 1.03 -0.44
C VAL A 147 14.76 1.42 0.73
N LYS A 148 15.99 0.90 0.75
CA LYS A 148 17.00 1.24 1.76
C LYS A 148 17.44 2.71 1.69
N LYS A 149 17.55 3.29 0.48
CA LYS A 149 17.81 4.73 0.31
C LYS A 149 16.63 5.56 0.82
N ASN A 150 15.41 5.15 0.51
CA ASN A 150 14.19 5.82 0.97
C ASN A 150 14.05 5.81 2.49
N LEU A 151 14.43 4.72 3.17
CA LEU A 151 14.44 4.67 4.65
C LEU A 151 15.29 5.82 5.22
N ARG A 152 16.53 5.97 4.75
CA ARG A 152 17.43 7.05 5.19
C ARG A 152 16.90 8.43 4.83
N PHE A 153 16.47 8.61 3.58
CA PHE A 153 15.98 9.88 3.08
C PHE A 153 14.74 10.37 3.83
N LEU A 154 13.74 9.51 3.98
CA LEU A 154 12.51 9.87 4.68
C LEU A 154 12.74 10.11 6.17
N SER A 155 13.62 9.33 6.80
CA SER A 155 14.02 9.56 8.18
C SER A 155 14.72 10.92 8.35
N SER A 156 15.66 11.27 7.47
CA SER A 156 16.37 12.57 7.53
C SER A 156 15.45 13.78 7.35
N LEU A 157 14.30 13.61 6.68
CA LEU A 157 13.27 14.64 6.52
C LEU A 157 12.23 14.64 7.65
N GLY A 158 12.28 13.68 8.59
CA GLY A 158 11.23 13.50 9.59
C GLY A 158 9.89 13.05 9.00
N LYS A 159 9.92 12.40 7.82
CA LYS A 159 8.72 11.95 7.08
C LYS A 159 8.54 10.44 7.05
N LEU A 160 9.37 9.67 7.74
CA LEU A 160 9.17 8.24 7.91
C LEU A 160 8.16 8.00 9.04
N GLU A 161 6.89 7.84 8.69
CA GLU A 161 5.81 7.64 9.68
C GLU A 161 5.82 6.24 10.27
N GLU A 162 5.94 5.22 9.43
CA GLU A 162 6.03 3.82 9.84
C GLU A 162 6.97 3.06 8.91
N VAL A 163 7.73 2.12 9.48
CA VAL A 163 8.35 1.03 8.73
C VAL A 163 7.51 -0.22 8.92
N ARG A 164 7.13 -0.87 7.84
CA ARG A 164 6.19 -2.00 7.85
C ARG A 164 6.86 -3.24 7.27
N ILE A 165 6.80 -4.35 8.01
CA ILE A 165 7.35 -5.64 7.59
C ILE A 165 6.21 -6.66 7.57
N VAL A 166 5.94 -7.26 6.42
CA VAL A 166 5.05 -8.41 6.32
C VAL A 166 5.83 -9.65 6.71
N CYS A 167 5.42 -10.32 7.78
CA CYS A 167 6.09 -11.50 8.31
C CYS A 167 5.50 -12.76 7.69
N LEU A 168 6.33 -13.53 6.98
CA LEU A 168 5.99 -14.79 6.33
C LEU A 168 7.15 -15.76 6.49
N ASP A 169 6.95 -16.78 7.33
CA ASP A 169 7.99 -17.72 7.69
C ASP A 169 8.57 -18.47 6.47
N GLY A 170 9.89 -18.58 6.42
CA GLY A 170 10.63 -19.24 5.35
C GLY A 170 10.67 -18.45 4.01
N HIS A 171 10.01 -17.29 3.93
CA HIS A 171 9.94 -16.51 2.70
C HIS A 171 10.36 -15.05 2.87
N VAL A 172 10.21 -14.49 4.07
CA VAL A 172 10.63 -13.12 4.42
C VAL A 172 11.62 -13.21 5.57
N ASP A 173 12.75 -12.53 5.41
CA ASP A 173 13.82 -12.39 6.39
C ASP A 173 13.50 -11.27 7.40
N ALA A 174 12.38 -11.43 8.11
CA ALA A 174 11.86 -10.39 9.02
C ALA A 174 12.86 -10.03 10.12
N GLU A 175 13.63 -11.00 10.65
CA GLU A 175 14.68 -10.77 11.65
C GLU A 175 15.81 -9.90 11.10
N ASP A 176 16.26 -10.19 9.88
CA ASP A 176 17.34 -9.42 9.26
C ASP A 176 16.86 -8.02 8.88
N ALA A 177 15.59 -7.88 8.47
CA ALA A 177 14.98 -6.59 8.25
C ALA A 177 14.94 -5.76 9.55
N ILE A 178 14.52 -6.34 10.67
CA ILE A 178 14.49 -5.67 11.99
C ILE A 178 15.91 -5.22 12.38
N ARG A 179 16.89 -6.12 12.33
CA ARG A 179 18.29 -5.82 12.70
C ARG A 179 18.91 -4.78 11.77
N GLY A 180 18.73 -4.97 10.45
CA GLY A 180 19.32 -4.07 9.46
C GLY A 180 18.73 -2.66 9.48
N ILE A 181 17.44 -2.49 9.81
CA ILE A 181 16.84 -1.18 10.03
C ILE A 181 17.39 -0.56 11.31
N ALA A 182 17.49 -1.34 12.41
CA ALA A 182 18.03 -0.87 13.66
C ALA A 182 19.52 -0.43 13.52
N GLU A 183 20.34 -1.22 12.83
CA GLU A 183 21.71 -0.87 12.53
C GLU A 183 21.81 0.41 11.67
N MET A 184 20.92 0.53 10.67
CA MET A 184 20.88 1.71 9.79
C MET A 184 20.58 3.00 10.53
N PHE A 185 19.69 2.97 11.52
CA PHE A 185 19.24 4.15 12.27
C PHE A 185 20.02 4.37 13.56
N GLY A 186 20.69 3.35 14.08
CA GLY A 186 21.42 3.45 15.33
C GLY A 186 20.54 3.99 16.47
N PRO A 187 20.97 5.07 17.19
CA PRO A 187 20.18 5.65 18.28
C PRO A 187 18.78 6.15 17.87
N GLU A 188 18.60 6.56 16.61
CA GLU A 188 17.32 7.06 16.07
C GLU A 188 16.25 5.96 15.95
N THR A 189 16.64 4.69 16.09
CA THR A 189 15.71 3.55 16.13
C THR A 189 14.59 3.73 17.15
N ILE A 190 14.87 4.41 18.28
CA ILE A 190 13.88 4.66 19.34
C ILE A 190 12.70 5.51 18.88
N HIS A 191 12.87 6.34 17.84
CA HIS A 191 11.85 7.23 17.28
C HIS A 191 11.11 6.58 16.10
N THR A 192 11.63 5.46 15.58
CA THR A 192 11.05 4.78 14.44
C THR A 192 9.87 3.92 14.86
N ARG A 193 8.71 4.12 14.26
CA ARG A 193 7.55 3.24 14.44
C ARG A 193 7.71 2.01 13.55
N LEU A 194 7.77 0.83 14.16
CA LEU A 194 7.82 -0.46 13.48
C LEU A 194 6.47 -1.16 13.53
N VAL A 195 5.98 -1.60 12.37
CA VAL A 195 4.74 -2.37 12.26
C VAL A 195 5.05 -3.75 11.69
N LEU A 196 4.83 -4.79 12.49
CA LEU A 196 4.94 -6.19 12.09
C LEU A 196 3.56 -6.69 11.66
N ILE A 197 3.42 -7.11 10.43
CA ILE A 197 2.15 -7.53 9.83
C ILE A 197 2.23 -9.03 9.57
N PRO A 198 1.49 -9.87 10.31
CA PRO A 198 1.43 -11.29 9.99
C PRO A 198 0.84 -11.46 8.58
N PHE A 199 1.50 -12.26 7.75
CA PHE A 199 0.97 -12.62 6.44
C PHE A 199 -0.43 -13.24 6.58
N ARG A 200 -1.32 -12.86 5.66
CA ARG A 200 -2.66 -13.43 5.57
C ARG A 200 -2.90 -13.89 4.14
N PRO A 201 -3.33 -15.14 3.90
CA PRO A 201 -3.51 -15.69 2.56
C PRO A 201 -4.72 -15.10 1.82
N PHE A 202 -5.51 -14.24 2.48
CA PHE A 202 -6.71 -13.65 1.91
C PHE A 202 -6.41 -12.79 0.66
N GLY A 203 -6.96 -13.17 -0.47
CA GLY A 203 -6.75 -12.48 -1.74
C GLY A 203 -5.40 -12.76 -2.43
N VAL A 204 -4.53 -13.54 -1.81
CA VAL A 204 -3.24 -13.94 -2.37
C VAL A 204 -3.44 -14.98 -3.46
N LYS A 205 -2.65 -14.90 -4.55
CA LYS A 205 -2.69 -15.81 -5.68
C LYS A 205 -1.33 -16.51 -5.90
N GLY A 206 -1.36 -17.59 -6.68
CA GLY A 206 -0.14 -18.34 -7.02
C GLY A 206 0.44 -19.09 -5.84
N LYS A 207 1.76 -19.30 -5.84
CA LYS A 207 2.47 -20.17 -4.89
C LYS A 207 2.34 -19.80 -3.42
N TYR A 208 1.98 -18.56 -3.11
CA TYR A 208 1.82 -18.07 -1.73
C TYR A 208 0.38 -18.22 -1.20
N ALA A 209 -0.60 -18.58 -2.05
CA ALA A 209 -2.01 -18.66 -1.64
C ALA A 209 -2.29 -19.78 -0.64
N SER A 210 -1.46 -20.83 -0.62
CA SER A 210 -1.56 -21.98 0.29
C SER A 210 -0.77 -21.84 1.58
N LEU A 211 -0.04 -20.72 1.76
CA LEU A 211 0.78 -20.53 2.94
C LEU A 211 -0.05 -20.08 4.13
N SER A 212 0.36 -20.48 5.31
CA SER A 212 -0.31 -20.11 6.56
C SER A 212 0.23 -18.80 7.13
N SER A 213 -0.60 -18.13 7.92
CA SER A 213 -0.14 -17.00 8.75
C SER A 213 0.88 -17.49 9.78
N PRO A 214 1.87 -16.66 10.15
CA PRO A 214 2.76 -16.94 11.27
C PRO A 214 1.98 -17.17 12.56
N SER A 215 2.50 -18.02 13.45
CA SER A 215 1.90 -18.27 14.75
C SER A 215 1.95 -17.01 15.64
N PRO A 216 1.04 -16.87 16.63
CA PRO A 216 1.13 -15.79 17.62
C PRO A 216 2.48 -15.76 18.35
N GLN A 217 3.03 -16.94 18.68
CA GLN A 217 4.35 -17.05 19.33
C GLN A 217 5.45 -16.52 18.41
N ARG A 218 5.41 -16.82 17.12
CA ARG A 218 6.35 -16.29 16.13
C ARG A 218 6.32 -14.77 16.08
N MET A 219 5.14 -14.18 16.04
CA MET A 219 4.97 -12.73 16.04
C MET A 219 5.47 -12.09 17.35
N GLN A 220 5.25 -12.76 18.49
CA GLN A 220 5.77 -12.31 19.77
C GLN A 220 7.32 -12.34 19.79
N ASN A 221 7.95 -13.39 19.28
CA ASN A 221 9.41 -13.49 19.18
C ASN A 221 10.01 -12.36 18.32
N LEU A 222 9.36 -12.03 17.18
CA LEU A 222 9.79 -10.90 16.34
C LEU A 222 9.64 -9.57 17.06
N ARG A 223 8.58 -9.40 17.84
CA ARG A 223 8.39 -8.20 18.66
C ARG A 223 9.47 -8.07 19.73
N GLU A 224 9.81 -9.15 20.40
CA GLU A 224 10.89 -9.16 21.41
C GLU A 224 12.25 -8.86 20.79
N LEU A 225 12.53 -9.43 19.61
CA LEU A 225 13.73 -9.09 18.85
C LEU A 225 13.77 -7.58 18.52
N ALA A 226 12.66 -6.99 18.09
CA ALA A 226 12.60 -5.58 17.78
C ALA A 226 12.80 -4.70 19.02
N VAL A 227 12.26 -5.09 20.19
CA VAL A 227 12.54 -4.42 21.47
C VAL A 227 14.03 -4.48 21.77
N GLY A 228 14.66 -5.65 21.66
CA GLY A 228 16.09 -5.86 21.88
C GLY A 228 16.97 -5.07 20.91
N ALA A 229 16.49 -4.83 19.68
CA ALA A 229 17.14 -4.01 18.66
C ALA A 229 16.98 -2.49 18.86
N GLY A 230 16.22 -2.06 19.88
CA GLY A 230 16.11 -0.65 20.27
C GLY A 230 14.80 0.04 19.87
N PHE A 231 13.88 -0.63 19.16
CA PHE A 231 12.57 -0.04 18.84
C PHE A 231 11.72 0.14 20.09
N LYS A 232 11.14 1.33 20.27
CA LYS A 232 10.22 1.64 21.38
C LYS A 232 8.75 1.65 20.94
N SER A 233 8.48 1.96 19.67
CA SER A 233 7.14 1.99 19.10
C SER A 233 6.95 0.80 18.16
N ILE A 234 6.37 -0.29 18.66
CA ILE A 234 6.16 -1.52 17.91
C ILE A 234 4.68 -1.87 17.94
N ARG A 235 4.11 -2.10 16.76
CA ARG A 235 2.74 -2.60 16.60
C ARG A 235 2.75 -3.95 15.86
N VAL A 236 1.98 -4.91 16.34
CA VAL A 236 1.64 -6.14 15.62
C VAL A 236 0.16 -6.01 15.19
N LYS A 237 -0.12 -6.18 13.89
CA LYS A 237 -1.49 -6.03 13.32
C LYS A 237 -2.20 -7.35 13.18
#